data_1a9801aef195ac7be080e82136ed3338
#
_entry.id   1a9801aef195ac7be080e82136ed3338
#
_cell.length_a   1.000
_cell.length_b   1.000
_cell.length_c   1.000
_cell.angle_alpha   90.00
_cell.angle_beta   90.00
_cell.angle_gamma   90.00
#
_symmetry.space_group_name_H-M   'P 1'
#
loop_
_entity.id
_entity.type
_entity.pdbx_description
1 polymer ?
#
loop_
_entity_poly.entity_id
_entity_poly.type
_entity_poly.pdbx_seq_one_letter_code
_entity_poly.pdbx_strand_id
1 'polypeptide(L)'
;MAVEVKVLVSDAGWAALQPHIPADAEAKKRSLWFFDTPEQDLRGQELVLRLRLNARKTKAESTAKWRRWVSPYAPVRAAWSEVPGFKAEIDATLTERAPAWSITEEGVDIEAVTEAIRGEGPVKALFGEHQQRLVEAAAPLLPWRQLVAWGPIAAVKWGLPGDIDLERWTVEGDSVIELSCRGEAEQPLFDRILGFLRGCELDGASLPGGKTAWAFRTLHRP
;
A
#
# COMPACT_ATOMS: atom_id res chain seq x y z
N MET A 1 19.41 -2.87 -1.96
CA MET A 1 18.00 -2.44 -2.16
C MET A 1 17.27 -2.78 -0.88
N ALA A 2 16.54 -1.85 -0.30
CA ALA A 2 15.80 -2.10 0.94
C ALA A 2 14.76 -3.21 0.74
N VAL A 3 14.47 -3.96 1.79
CA VAL A 3 13.43 -5.00 1.83
C VAL A 3 12.33 -4.53 2.76
N GLU A 4 11.08 -4.61 2.36
CA GLU A 4 9.92 -4.46 3.22
C GLU A 4 9.23 -5.83 3.34
N VAL A 5 9.31 -6.41 4.54
CA VAL A 5 8.62 -7.66 4.87
C VAL A 5 7.23 -7.34 5.41
N LYS A 6 6.24 -8.10 4.97
CA LYS A 6 4.82 -7.93 5.34
C LYS A 6 4.22 -9.27 5.73
N VAL A 7 3.54 -9.30 6.86
CA VAL A 7 2.76 -10.45 7.31
C VAL A 7 1.33 -10.00 7.55
N LEU A 8 0.40 -10.65 6.85
CA LEU A 8 -1.02 -10.37 6.95
C LEU A 8 -1.65 -11.30 8.00
N VAL A 9 -2.51 -10.75 8.85
CA VAL A 9 -3.23 -11.47 9.91
C VAL A 9 -4.71 -11.12 9.80
N SER A 10 -5.58 -12.09 10.06
CA SER A 10 -7.03 -11.86 10.09
C SER A 10 -7.43 -10.93 11.25
N ASP A 11 -8.58 -10.28 11.14
CA ASP A 11 -9.09 -9.41 12.20
C ASP A 11 -9.36 -10.17 13.53
N ALA A 12 -9.53 -11.48 13.50
CA ALA A 12 -9.64 -12.31 14.69
C ALA A 12 -8.40 -12.18 15.62
N GLY A 13 -7.22 -11.85 15.06
CA GLY A 13 -6.01 -11.58 15.83
C GLY A 13 -5.98 -10.21 16.52
N TRP A 14 -6.96 -9.32 16.27
CA TRP A 14 -6.93 -7.97 16.81
C TRP A 14 -6.88 -7.90 18.34
N ALA A 15 -7.70 -8.70 19.01
CA ALA A 15 -7.74 -8.71 20.48
C ALA A 15 -6.39 -9.10 21.12
N ALA A 16 -5.62 -9.96 20.48
CA ALA A 16 -4.29 -10.35 20.93
C ALA A 16 -3.21 -9.28 20.62
N LEU A 17 -3.35 -8.56 19.50
CA LEU A 17 -2.37 -7.54 19.07
C LEU A 17 -2.56 -6.19 19.76
N GLN A 18 -3.80 -5.79 20.00
CA GLN A 18 -4.14 -4.46 20.55
C GLN A 18 -3.41 -4.13 21.86
N PRO A 19 -3.26 -5.04 22.86
CA PRO A 19 -2.56 -4.74 24.11
C PRO A 19 -1.09 -4.41 23.93
N HIS A 20 -0.48 -4.77 22.81
CA HIS A 20 0.94 -4.50 22.51
C HIS A 20 1.17 -3.14 21.84
N ILE A 21 0.10 -2.40 21.52
CA ILE A 21 0.23 -1.02 21.04
C ILE A 21 0.64 -0.15 22.22
N PRO A 22 1.80 0.54 22.18
CA PRO A 22 2.19 1.44 23.27
C PRO A 22 1.11 2.49 23.55
N ALA A 23 0.88 2.80 24.81
CA ALA A 23 -0.17 3.74 25.20
C ALA A 23 0.07 5.17 24.66
N ASP A 24 1.31 5.52 24.39
CA ASP A 24 1.75 6.79 23.79
C ASP A 24 1.93 6.72 22.26
N ALA A 25 1.68 5.56 21.65
CA ALA A 25 1.80 5.41 20.20
C ALA A 25 0.74 6.24 19.47
N GLU A 26 1.17 7.17 18.62
CA GLU A 26 0.27 7.95 17.79
C GLU A 26 -0.41 7.08 16.73
N ALA A 27 -1.73 7.03 16.78
CA ALA A 27 -2.55 6.38 15.77
C ALA A 27 -2.65 7.23 14.50
N LYS A 28 -1.95 6.86 13.43
CA LYS A 28 -2.02 7.54 12.13
C LYS A 28 -3.25 7.06 11.37
N LYS A 29 -4.34 7.81 11.45
CA LYS A 29 -5.61 7.50 10.77
C LYS A 29 -5.62 8.10 9.37
N ARG A 30 -6.05 7.31 8.37
CA ARG A 30 -6.15 7.70 6.96
C ARG A 30 -7.35 7.05 6.30
N SER A 31 -7.84 7.68 5.24
CA SER A 31 -8.73 7.05 4.27
C SER A 31 -7.96 6.84 2.98
N LEU A 32 -8.12 5.67 2.36
CA LEU A 32 -7.43 5.32 1.12
C LEU A 32 -8.43 5.01 0.02
N TRP A 33 -8.02 5.31 -1.20
CA TRP A 33 -8.66 4.86 -2.43
C TRP A 33 -7.60 4.31 -3.36
N PHE A 34 -7.96 3.27 -4.09
CA PHE A 34 -7.24 2.86 -5.28
C PHE A 34 -7.96 3.41 -6.51
N PHE A 35 -7.23 3.59 -7.60
CA PHE A 35 -7.81 3.88 -8.90
C PHE A 35 -7.42 2.76 -9.85
N ASP A 36 -8.42 2.15 -10.45
CA ASP A 36 -8.27 1.07 -11.43
C ASP A 36 -9.49 1.09 -12.38
N THR A 37 -9.43 0.35 -13.47
CA THR A 37 -10.62 0.10 -14.28
C THR A 37 -11.62 -0.76 -13.49
N PRO A 38 -12.90 -0.79 -13.88
CA PRO A 38 -13.87 -1.73 -13.29
C PRO A 38 -13.39 -3.19 -13.34
N GLU A 39 -12.63 -3.56 -14.38
CA GLU A 39 -12.07 -4.89 -14.60
C GLU A 39 -10.77 -5.14 -13.83
N GLN A 40 -10.23 -4.13 -13.11
CA GLN A 40 -8.95 -4.19 -12.38
C GLN A 40 -7.73 -4.45 -13.29
N ASP A 41 -7.68 -3.81 -14.44
CA ASP A 41 -6.61 -3.99 -15.44
C ASP A 41 -5.23 -3.59 -14.93
N LEU A 42 -5.13 -2.51 -14.12
CA LEU A 42 -3.86 -2.07 -13.54
C LEU A 42 -3.34 -3.09 -12.54
N ARG A 43 -4.23 -3.62 -11.71
CA ARG A 43 -3.89 -4.68 -10.77
C ARG A 43 -3.38 -5.93 -11.52
N GLY A 44 -4.00 -6.28 -12.65
CA GLY A 44 -3.54 -7.36 -13.52
C GLY A 44 -2.11 -7.14 -14.05
N GLN A 45 -1.68 -5.89 -14.17
CA GLN A 45 -0.33 -5.48 -14.59
C GLN A 45 0.61 -5.19 -13.40
N GLU A 46 0.22 -5.54 -12.17
CA GLU A 46 0.95 -5.27 -10.94
C GLU A 46 1.21 -3.77 -10.70
N LEU A 47 0.38 -2.91 -11.27
CA LEU A 47 0.41 -1.47 -11.10
C LEU A 47 -0.67 -1.04 -10.10
N VAL A 48 -0.30 -0.19 -9.15
CA VAL A 48 -1.21 0.34 -8.13
C VAL A 48 -1.16 1.85 -8.16
N LEU A 49 -2.30 2.46 -8.41
CA LEU A 49 -2.55 3.88 -8.20
C LEU A 49 -3.33 4.05 -6.90
N ARG A 50 -2.76 4.77 -5.95
CA ARG A 50 -3.33 4.92 -4.62
C ARG A 50 -3.35 6.37 -4.19
N LEU A 51 -4.44 6.77 -3.56
CA LEU A 51 -4.59 8.03 -2.87
C LEU A 51 -4.77 7.78 -1.37
N ARG A 52 -4.18 8.65 -0.55
CA ARG A 52 -4.39 8.67 0.89
C ARG A 52 -4.78 10.07 1.35
N LEU A 53 -5.83 10.13 2.16
CA LEU A 53 -6.23 11.33 2.90
C LEU A 53 -5.95 11.13 4.38
N ASN A 54 -5.41 12.15 5.05
CA ASN A 54 -5.34 12.14 6.51
C ASN A 54 -6.75 12.19 7.12
N ALA A 55 -6.88 11.88 8.42
CA ALA A 55 -8.17 11.84 9.11
C ALA A 55 -8.96 13.17 9.04
N ARG A 56 -8.25 14.30 8.97
CA ARG A 56 -8.86 15.65 8.87
C ARG A 56 -9.22 16.03 7.44
N LYS A 57 -8.86 15.21 6.45
CA LYS A 57 -9.02 15.47 5.00
C LYS A 57 -8.39 16.80 4.55
N THR A 58 -7.30 17.20 5.18
CA THR A 58 -6.57 18.46 4.90
C THR A 58 -5.26 18.21 4.15
N LYS A 59 -4.83 16.96 4.05
CA LYS A 59 -3.62 16.55 3.34
C LYS A 59 -3.89 15.28 2.56
N ALA A 60 -3.51 15.29 1.29
CA ALA A 60 -3.57 14.13 0.41
C ALA A 60 -2.18 13.80 -0.12
N GLU A 61 -1.95 12.51 -0.30
CA GLU A 61 -0.78 11.98 -1.00
C GLU A 61 -1.23 10.99 -2.08
N SER A 62 -0.62 11.06 -3.24
CA SER A 62 -0.79 10.08 -4.31
C SER A 62 0.43 9.17 -4.38
N THR A 63 0.24 7.93 -4.77
CA THR A 63 1.31 6.95 -4.99
C THR A 63 1.02 6.15 -6.25
N ALA A 64 1.98 6.13 -7.17
CA ALA A 64 2.05 5.13 -8.23
C ALA A 64 3.09 4.08 -7.83
N LYS A 65 2.71 2.79 -7.81
CA LYS A 65 3.60 1.69 -7.45
C LYS A 65 3.49 0.57 -8.48
N TRP A 66 4.64 0.20 -9.06
CA TRP A 66 4.74 -0.90 -10.02
C TRP A 66 5.58 -2.03 -9.44
N ARG A 67 5.04 -3.24 -9.42
CA ARG A 67 5.71 -4.45 -8.97
C ARG A 67 6.17 -5.30 -10.17
N ARG A 68 7.05 -6.27 -9.89
CA ARG A 68 7.51 -7.25 -10.87
C ARG A 68 8.19 -6.66 -12.11
N TRP A 69 8.75 -5.44 -11.99
CA TRP A 69 9.63 -4.97 -13.05
C TRP A 69 10.79 -5.96 -13.24
N VAL A 70 10.99 -6.44 -14.45
CA VAL A 70 12.03 -7.44 -14.77
C VAL A 70 13.31 -6.71 -15.16
N SER A 71 14.47 -7.17 -14.66
CA SER A 71 15.78 -6.69 -15.14
C SER A 71 15.90 -6.89 -16.67
N PRO A 72 16.04 -5.80 -17.41
CA PRO A 72 17.30 -5.11 -17.67
C PRO A 72 17.29 -3.61 -17.29
N TYR A 73 16.67 -3.23 -16.23
CA TYR A 73 16.38 -1.83 -15.88
C TYR A 73 17.41 -1.15 -14.97
N ALA A 74 18.63 -1.67 -14.83
CA ALA A 74 19.70 -0.95 -14.14
C ALA A 74 19.90 0.48 -14.67
N PRO A 75 19.86 0.76 -15.99
CA PRO A 75 19.92 2.13 -16.51
C PRO A 75 18.72 2.98 -16.16
N VAL A 76 17.52 2.37 -16.13
CA VAL A 76 16.28 3.08 -15.81
C VAL A 76 16.20 3.45 -14.33
N ARG A 77 16.71 2.59 -13.43
CA ARG A 77 16.78 2.90 -12.00
C ARG A 77 17.64 4.15 -11.73
N ALA A 78 18.77 4.29 -12.38
CA ALA A 78 19.63 5.47 -12.25
C ALA A 78 18.91 6.75 -12.66
N ALA A 79 18.08 6.71 -13.71
CA ALA A 79 17.29 7.84 -14.17
C ALA A 79 16.14 8.22 -13.19
N TRP A 80 15.70 7.29 -12.36
CA TRP A 80 14.61 7.52 -11.40
C TRP A 80 15.12 7.85 -9.99
N SER A 81 16.38 7.53 -9.67
CA SER A 81 16.94 7.73 -8.33
C SER A 81 16.90 9.18 -7.84
N GLU A 82 16.94 10.14 -8.76
CA GLU A 82 16.90 11.58 -8.46
C GLU A 82 15.45 12.13 -8.38
N VAL A 83 14.45 11.31 -8.68
CA VAL A 83 13.04 11.74 -8.63
C VAL A 83 12.58 11.84 -7.17
N PRO A 84 12.08 12.99 -6.72
CA PRO A 84 11.52 13.12 -5.37
C PRO A 84 10.45 12.09 -5.10
N GLY A 85 10.49 11.47 -3.92
CA GLY A 85 9.50 10.45 -3.53
C GLY A 85 9.68 9.08 -4.18
N PHE A 86 10.70 8.89 -5.05
CA PHE A 86 11.01 7.59 -5.63
C PHE A 86 11.57 6.62 -4.59
N LYS A 87 11.09 5.39 -4.64
CA LYS A 87 11.60 4.26 -3.85
C LYS A 87 11.72 3.01 -4.72
N ALA A 88 12.83 2.30 -4.56
CA ALA A 88 13.04 0.98 -5.11
C ALA A 88 13.29 0.01 -3.96
N GLU A 89 12.40 -0.96 -3.77
CA GLU A 89 12.43 -1.91 -2.67
C GLU A 89 12.04 -3.32 -3.12
N ILE A 90 12.32 -4.31 -2.30
CA ILE A 90 11.74 -5.64 -2.41
C ILE A 90 10.53 -5.69 -1.47
N ASP A 91 9.35 -5.92 -2.01
CA ASP A 91 8.17 -6.31 -1.22
C ASP A 91 8.22 -7.82 -1.00
N ALA A 92 8.26 -8.26 0.25
CA ALA A 92 8.25 -9.68 0.60
C ALA A 92 7.08 -9.99 1.54
N THR A 93 6.32 -11.02 1.21
CA THR A 93 5.32 -11.67 2.07
C THR A 93 5.77 -13.10 2.34
N LEU A 94 5.03 -13.85 3.15
CA LEU A 94 5.34 -15.26 3.40
C LEU A 94 5.28 -16.14 2.14
N THR A 95 4.56 -15.70 1.10
CA THR A 95 4.31 -16.50 -0.11
C THR A 95 4.85 -15.87 -1.38
N GLU A 96 5.19 -14.58 -1.34
CA GLU A 96 5.59 -13.84 -2.53
C GLU A 96 6.75 -12.90 -2.24
N ARG A 97 7.59 -12.71 -3.24
CA ARG A 97 8.70 -11.76 -3.23
C ARG A 97 8.73 -11.04 -4.57
N ALA A 98 8.60 -9.72 -4.56
CA ALA A 98 8.59 -8.93 -5.78
C ALA A 98 9.40 -7.65 -5.64
N PRO A 99 10.25 -7.31 -6.61
CA PRO A 99 10.78 -5.96 -6.71
C PRO A 99 9.65 -4.97 -6.97
N ALA A 100 9.73 -3.78 -6.38
CA ALA A 100 8.75 -2.73 -6.53
C ALA A 100 9.41 -1.36 -6.67
N TRP A 101 8.88 -0.56 -7.57
CA TRP A 101 9.16 0.87 -7.70
C TRP A 101 7.92 1.65 -7.31
N SER A 102 8.12 2.71 -6.58
CA SER A 102 7.02 3.62 -6.24
C SER A 102 7.48 5.06 -6.26
N ILE A 103 6.56 5.94 -6.63
CA ILE A 103 6.71 7.39 -6.50
C ILE A 103 5.53 7.88 -5.69
N THR A 104 5.82 8.59 -4.59
CA THR A 104 4.80 9.20 -3.74
C THR A 104 4.96 10.70 -3.79
N GLU A 105 3.87 11.42 -4.04
CA GLU A 105 3.79 12.87 -4.02
C GLU A 105 2.80 13.32 -2.96
N GLU A 106 3.20 14.33 -2.19
CA GLU A 106 2.39 14.97 -1.15
C GLU A 106 1.78 16.28 -1.67
N GLY A 107 0.75 16.76 -0.98
CA GLY A 107 0.13 18.05 -1.32
C GLY A 107 -0.79 18.01 -2.52
N VAL A 108 -1.36 16.82 -2.83
CA VAL A 108 -2.40 16.70 -3.87
C VAL A 108 -3.61 17.55 -3.47
N ASP A 109 -4.17 18.29 -4.42
CA ASP A 109 -5.30 19.17 -4.20
C ASP A 109 -6.54 18.39 -3.73
N ILE A 110 -7.12 18.81 -2.61
CA ILE A 110 -8.24 18.14 -1.95
C ILE A 110 -9.54 18.25 -2.76
N GLU A 111 -9.74 19.35 -3.47
CA GLU A 111 -10.92 19.53 -4.32
C GLU A 111 -10.86 18.57 -5.51
N ALA A 112 -9.73 18.53 -6.22
CA ALA A 112 -9.49 17.57 -7.30
C ALA A 112 -9.63 16.11 -6.84
N VAL A 113 -9.17 15.80 -5.61
CA VAL A 113 -9.35 14.47 -4.99
C VAL A 113 -10.82 14.15 -4.82
N THR A 114 -11.61 15.10 -4.30
CA THR A 114 -13.04 14.90 -4.03
C THR A 114 -13.81 14.68 -5.32
N GLU A 115 -13.52 15.47 -6.35
CA GLU A 115 -14.12 15.33 -7.69
C GLU A 115 -13.76 13.97 -8.32
N ALA A 116 -12.49 13.58 -8.29
CA ALA A 116 -12.06 12.31 -8.88
C ALA A 116 -12.69 11.10 -8.17
N ILE A 117 -12.84 11.13 -6.84
CA ILE A 117 -13.51 10.06 -6.07
C ILE A 117 -14.98 9.93 -6.46
N ARG A 118 -15.65 11.05 -6.80
CA ARG A 118 -17.04 11.06 -7.26
C ARG A 118 -17.19 10.71 -8.75
N GLY A 119 -16.10 10.59 -9.49
CA GLY A 119 -16.13 10.40 -10.95
C GLY A 119 -16.43 11.69 -11.73
N GLU A 120 -16.32 12.85 -11.09
CA GLU A 120 -16.61 14.18 -11.65
C GLU A 120 -15.35 14.86 -12.21
N GLY A 121 -14.17 14.46 -11.73
CA GLY A 121 -12.88 15.01 -12.11
C GLY A 121 -11.90 13.99 -12.71
N PRO A 122 -10.86 14.45 -13.43
CA PRO A 122 -9.89 13.58 -14.08
C PRO A 122 -8.94 12.93 -13.07
N VAL A 123 -8.98 11.61 -12.93
CA VAL A 123 -8.07 10.84 -12.09
C VAL A 123 -6.59 11.15 -12.39
N LYS A 124 -6.25 11.37 -13.67
CA LYS A 124 -4.88 11.68 -14.11
C LYS A 124 -4.29 12.90 -13.38
N ALA A 125 -5.11 13.91 -13.06
CA ALA A 125 -4.68 15.14 -12.40
C ALA A 125 -4.20 14.93 -10.95
N LEU A 126 -4.54 13.80 -10.32
CA LEU A 126 -4.08 13.46 -8.96
C LEU A 126 -2.64 12.94 -8.93
N PHE A 127 -2.07 12.62 -10.07
CA PHE A 127 -0.75 12.01 -10.19
C PHE A 127 0.17 12.96 -10.96
N GLY A 128 1.30 13.34 -10.37
CA GLY A 128 2.25 14.24 -10.98
C GLY A 128 2.99 13.61 -12.16
N GLU A 129 3.79 14.42 -12.86
CA GLU A 129 4.45 14.03 -14.11
C GLU A 129 5.28 12.75 -13.96
N HIS A 130 6.06 12.63 -12.89
CA HIS A 130 6.91 11.46 -12.67
C HIS A 130 6.08 10.18 -12.42
N GLN A 131 4.98 10.31 -11.70
CA GLN A 131 4.05 9.21 -11.48
C GLN A 131 3.38 8.78 -12.79
N GLN A 132 2.93 9.74 -13.60
CA GLN A 132 2.35 9.48 -14.91
C GLN A 132 3.34 8.75 -15.83
N ARG A 133 4.61 9.19 -15.86
CA ARG A 133 5.68 8.52 -16.63
C ARG A 133 5.92 7.08 -16.15
N LEU A 134 5.87 6.81 -14.83
CA LEU A 134 5.97 5.46 -14.31
C LEU A 134 4.78 4.58 -14.77
N VAL A 135 3.58 5.15 -14.76
CA VAL A 135 2.36 4.49 -15.24
C VAL A 135 2.45 4.19 -16.73
N GLU A 136 2.89 5.16 -17.54
CA GLU A 136 3.05 5.00 -18.99
C GLU A 136 4.10 3.93 -19.33
N ALA A 137 5.15 3.80 -18.53
CA ALA A 137 6.13 2.74 -18.70
C ALA A 137 5.56 1.34 -18.36
N ALA A 138 4.68 1.25 -17.36
CA ALA A 138 4.06 0.00 -16.92
C ALA A 138 2.84 -0.39 -17.75
N ALA A 139 2.03 0.60 -18.16
CA ALA A 139 0.77 0.45 -18.85
C ALA A 139 0.60 1.54 -19.94
N PRO A 140 1.30 1.44 -21.09
CA PRO A 140 1.35 2.50 -22.09
C PRO A 140 0.01 2.80 -22.76
N LEU A 141 -0.93 1.86 -22.72
CA LEU A 141 -2.28 2.01 -23.28
C LEU A 141 -3.35 2.27 -22.22
N LEU A 142 -2.94 2.69 -21.01
CA LEU A 142 -3.88 2.92 -19.92
C LEU A 142 -4.95 3.97 -20.29
N PRO A 143 -6.21 3.60 -20.22
CA PRO A 143 -7.31 4.54 -20.44
C PRO A 143 -7.61 5.31 -19.14
N TRP A 144 -6.84 6.35 -18.81
CA TRP A 144 -7.02 7.18 -17.61
C TRP A 144 -8.47 7.59 -17.33
N ARG A 145 -9.29 7.75 -18.41
CA ARG A 145 -10.70 8.15 -18.32
C ARG A 145 -11.63 7.03 -17.83
N GLN A 146 -11.16 5.79 -17.84
CA GLN A 146 -11.93 4.62 -17.40
C GLN A 146 -11.60 4.23 -15.95
N LEU A 147 -10.64 4.93 -15.33
CA LEU A 147 -10.30 4.68 -13.94
C LEU A 147 -11.43 5.17 -13.04
N VAL A 148 -11.82 4.29 -12.12
CA VAL A 148 -12.80 4.56 -11.07
C VAL A 148 -12.15 4.45 -9.70
N ALA A 149 -12.74 5.08 -8.69
CA ALA A 149 -12.25 5.02 -7.32
C ALA A 149 -12.77 3.75 -6.63
N TRP A 150 -11.85 2.95 -6.09
CA TRP A 150 -12.08 1.78 -5.26
C TRP A 150 -11.81 2.11 -3.79
N GLY A 151 -12.84 2.18 -2.97
CA GLY A 151 -12.78 2.57 -1.57
C GLY A 151 -14.08 3.26 -1.13
N PRO A 152 -14.11 3.91 0.06
CA PRO A 152 -12.97 4.17 0.95
C PRO A 152 -12.51 2.94 1.73
N ILE A 153 -11.20 2.90 2.01
CA ILE A 153 -10.61 1.97 2.96
C ILE A 153 -10.18 2.80 4.17
N ALA A 154 -10.72 2.51 5.34
CA ALA A 154 -10.24 3.10 6.58
C ALA A 154 -8.94 2.40 7.01
N ALA A 155 -7.90 3.17 7.26
CA ALA A 155 -6.61 2.66 7.70
C ALA A 155 -6.16 3.35 9.00
N VAL A 156 -5.69 2.55 9.94
CA VAL A 156 -5.06 3.03 11.15
C VAL A 156 -3.72 2.33 11.31
N LYS A 157 -2.66 3.12 11.51
CA LYS A 157 -1.30 2.62 11.64
C LYS A 157 -0.69 3.05 12.96
N TRP A 158 0.02 2.12 13.61
CA TRP A 158 0.81 2.32 14.82
C TRP A 158 2.22 1.80 14.64
N GLY A 159 3.18 2.43 15.31
CA GLY A 159 4.51 1.86 15.52
C GLY A 159 4.51 0.98 16.76
N LEU A 160 5.07 -0.22 16.65
CA LEU A 160 5.30 -1.15 17.75
C LEU A 160 6.79 -1.18 18.10
N PRO A 161 7.17 -1.68 19.29
CA PRO A 161 8.56 -1.93 19.62
C PRO A 161 9.26 -2.82 18.59
N GLY A 162 10.55 -2.59 18.37
CA GLY A 162 11.35 -3.37 17.42
C GLY A 162 11.13 -2.97 15.96
N ASP A 163 10.75 -1.71 15.68
CA ASP A 163 10.55 -1.17 14.34
C ASP A 163 9.51 -1.96 13.53
N ILE A 164 8.49 -2.47 14.20
CA ILE A 164 7.34 -3.11 13.58
C ILE A 164 6.25 -2.05 13.37
N ASP A 165 5.81 -1.89 12.14
CA ASP A 165 4.60 -1.16 11.82
C ASP A 165 3.41 -2.11 11.89
N LEU A 166 2.36 -1.75 12.63
CA LEU A 166 1.07 -2.43 12.64
C LEU A 166 0.04 -1.54 11.94
N GLU A 167 -0.60 -2.05 10.90
CA GLU A 167 -1.63 -1.30 10.17
C GLU A 167 -2.89 -2.16 10.03
N ARG A 168 -4.02 -1.63 10.48
CA ARG A 168 -5.35 -2.24 10.33
C ARG A 168 -6.13 -1.52 9.25
N TRP A 169 -6.61 -2.27 8.26
CA TRP A 169 -7.50 -1.78 7.21
C TRP A 169 -8.91 -2.30 7.43
N THR A 170 -9.89 -1.43 7.22
CA THR A 170 -11.31 -1.76 7.31
C THR A 170 -12.03 -1.33 6.02
N VAL A 171 -12.79 -2.25 5.44
CA VAL A 171 -13.60 -2.07 4.23
C VAL A 171 -14.97 -2.67 4.53
N GLU A 172 -16.04 -1.88 4.46
CA GLU A 172 -17.43 -2.34 4.59
C GLU A 172 -17.71 -3.22 5.83
N GLY A 173 -16.98 -2.95 6.91
CA GLY A 173 -17.10 -3.70 8.17
C GLY A 173 -16.11 -4.86 8.33
N ASP A 174 -15.54 -5.38 7.24
CA ASP A 174 -14.46 -6.37 7.29
C ASP A 174 -13.12 -5.70 7.56
N SER A 175 -12.25 -6.35 8.30
CA SER A 175 -10.93 -5.82 8.60
C SER A 175 -9.81 -6.84 8.39
N VAL A 176 -8.61 -6.32 8.15
CA VAL A 176 -7.37 -7.08 8.07
C VAL A 176 -6.24 -6.30 8.73
N ILE A 177 -5.27 -7.02 9.27
CA ILE A 177 -4.11 -6.45 9.95
C ILE A 177 -2.85 -6.83 9.18
N GLU A 178 -1.97 -5.87 8.97
CA GLU A 178 -0.65 -6.12 8.41
C GLU A 178 0.42 -5.66 9.41
N LEU A 179 1.35 -6.55 9.71
CA LEU A 179 2.60 -6.20 10.36
C LEU A 179 3.68 -6.07 9.29
N SER A 180 4.49 -5.02 9.38
CA SER A 180 5.58 -4.82 8.44
C SER A 180 6.85 -4.30 9.12
N CYS A 181 8.00 -4.69 8.56
CA CYS A 181 9.32 -4.20 8.93
C CYS A 181 10.12 -3.87 7.69
N ARG A 182 11.06 -2.93 7.82
CA ARG A 182 11.99 -2.56 6.76
C ARG A 182 13.43 -2.76 7.19
N GLY A 183 14.30 -3.15 6.24
CA GLY A 183 15.72 -3.32 6.48
C GLY A 183 16.47 -3.79 5.25
N GLU A 184 17.66 -4.34 5.45
CA GLU A 184 18.55 -4.79 4.37
C GLU A 184 18.44 -6.28 4.07
N ALA A 185 18.06 -7.10 5.07
CA ALA A 185 18.00 -8.55 4.99
C ALA A 185 16.60 -9.05 5.34
N GLU A 186 16.06 -9.91 4.51
CA GLU A 186 14.68 -10.40 4.56
C GLU A 186 14.43 -11.30 5.77
N GLN A 187 15.29 -12.32 5.97
CA GLN A 187 15.07 -13.34 7.01
C GLN A 187 15.00 -12.76 8.44
N PRO A 188 15.91 -11.87 8.87
CA PRO A 188 15.81 -11.25 10.19
C PRO A 188 14.53 -10.42 10.39
N LEU A 189 13.97 -9.84 9.33
CA LEU A 189 12.73 -9.10 9.39
C LEU A 189 11.52 -10.02 9.57
N PHE A 190 11.49 -11.17 8.86
CA PHE A 190 10.48 -12.21 9.09
C PHE A 190 10.58 -12.77 10.50
N ASP A 191 11.78 -13.12 10.95
CA ASP A 191 11.99 -13.68 12.29
C ASP A 191 11.49 -12.72 13.39
N ARG A 192 11.67 -11.40 13.19
CA ARG A 192 11.17 -10.36 14.08
C ARG A 192 9.66 -10.35 14.15
N ILE A 193 8.96 -10.30 12.98
CA ILE A 193 7.50 -10.27 12.94
C ILE A 193 6.91 -11.59 13.47
N LEU A 194 7.43 -12.72 13.02
CA LEU A 194 6.92 -14.02 13.45
C LEU A 194 7.22 -14.28 14.94
N GLY A 195 8.37 -13.81 15.44
CA GLY A 195 8.68 -13.83 16.88
C GLY A 195 7.69 -13.01 17.69
N PHE A 196 7.35 -11.82 17.22
CA PHE A 196 6.33 -10.97 17.84
C PHE A 196 4.95 -11.66 17.83
N LEU A 197 4.53 -12.22 16.71
CA LEU A 197 3.23 -12.93 16.60
C LEU A 197 3.17 -14.14 17.53
N ARG A 198 4.26 -14.91 17.67
CA ARG A 198 4.32 -16.01 18.65
C ARG A 198 4.16 -15.51 20.09
N GLY A 199 4.79 -14.38 20.43
CA GLY A 199 4.62 -13.73 21.73
C GLY A 199 3.18 -13.27 22.01
N CYS A 200 2.37 -13.06 20.96
CA CYS A 200 0.95 -12.74 21.02
C CYS A 200 0.03 -13.98 20.91
N GLU A 201 0.58 -15.19 20.96
CA GLU A 201 -0.17 -16.45 20.74
C GLU A 201 -0.86 -16.54 19.37
N LEU A 202 -0.30 -15.90 18.36
CA LEU A 202 -0.81 -15.86 16.98
C LEU A 202 0.08 -16.67 16.03
N ASP A 203 0.76 -17.69 16.52
CA ASP A 203 1.54 -18.59 15.67
C ASP A 203 0.62 -19.31 14.66
N GLY A 204 0.98 -19.25 13.37
CA GLY A 204 0.15 -19.80 12.29
C GLY A 204 -1.09 -18.99 11.91
N ALA A 205 -1.34 -17.83 12.53
CA ALA A 205 -2.50 -16.96 12.19
C ALA A 205 -2.29 -16.11 10.93
N SER A 206 -1.15 -16.24 10.25
CA SER A 206 -0.82 -15.47 9.05
C SER A 206 -1.70 -15.88 7.84
N LEU A 207 -2.09 -14.88 7.07
CA LEU A 207 -2.82 -15.04 5.81
C LEU A 207 -1.88 -14.90 4.61
N PRO A 208 -2.16 -15.60 3.49
CA PRO A 208 -1.37 -15.43 2.26
C PRO A 208 -1.63 -14.08 1.60
N GLY A 209 -0.61 -13.57 0.90
CA GLY A 209 -0.67 -12.33 0.12
C GLY A 209 -0.57 -11.07 0.95
N GLY A 210 -0.97 -9.95 0.36
CA GLY A 210 -0.88 -8.61 0.97
C GLY A 210 -2.23 -7.92 1.09
N LYS A 211 -2.30 -6.87 1.93
CA LYS A 211 -3.53 -6.11 2.21
C LYS A 211 -4.16 -5.45 0.97
N THR A 212 -3.37 -5.07 -0.04
CA THR A 212 -3.91 -4.51 -1.29
C THR A 212 -4.77 -5.55 -2.03
N ALA A 213 -4.28 -6.78 -2.15
CA ALA A 213 -5.03 -7.86 -2.78
C ALA A 213 -6.28 -8.23 -1.97
N TRP A 214 -6.18 -8.17 -0.64
CA TRP A 214 -7.33 -8.37 0.24
C TRP A 214 -8.39 -7.28 0.02
N ALA A 215 -7.99 -5.99 -0.01
CA ALA A 215 -8.91 -4.87 -0.18
C ALA A 215 -9.69 -4.94 -1.50
N PHE A 216 -9.02 -5.23 -2.61
CA PHE A 216 -9.69 -5.38 -3.90
C PHE A 216 -10.68 -6.55 -3.93
N ARG A 217 -10.37 -7.68 -3.27
CA ARG A 217 -11.33 -8.80 -3.16
C ARG A 217 -12.54 -8.44 -2.31
N THR A 218 -12.36 -7.64 -1.26
CA THR A 218 -13.45 -7.20 -0.38
C THR A 218 -14.35 -6.18 -1.06
N LEU A 219 -13.76 -5.17 -1.74
CA LEU A 219 -14.48 -4.14 -2.49
C LEU A 219 -15.22 -4.67 -3.74
N HIS A 220 -14.86 -5.85 -4.22
CA HIS A 220 -15.47 -6.47 -5.42
C HIS A 220 -16.52 -7.53 -5.07
N ARG A 221 -16.92 -7.66 -3.81
CA ARG A 221 -18.03 -8.54 -3.45
C ARG A 221 -19.32 -7.96 -4.01
N PRO A 222 -20.11 -8.76 -4.78
CA PRO A 222 -21.40 -8.35 -5.32
C PRO A 222 -22.44 -8.07 -4.24
#